data_71dce9511e15e14bbcbb1d232d237605
#
_entry.id   71dce9511e15e14bbcbb1d232d237605
#
_cell.length_a   1.000
_cell.length_b   1.000
_cell.length_c   1.000
_cell.angle_alpha   90.00
_cell.angle_beta   90.00
_cell.angle_gamma   90.00
#
_symmetry.space_group_name_H-M   'P 1'
#
loop_
_entity.id
_entity.type
_entity.pdbx_description
1 polymer ?
#
loop_
_entity_poly.entity_id
_entity_poly.type
_entity_poly.pdbx_seq_one_letter_code
_entity_poly.pdbx_strand_id
1 'polypeptide(L)'
;MSIITKVFSFFMSLLLTLLGTTGLTVSQRAKALRVVAYIIAENAAMMEAVDESDLDGLTDIILIGSLAGFDNTGRVNLSGDFDQIIATAKEKIGDRPIRLHLNLNGPWATANGTFEENMFAQGEEHRKAFESGVLEENIHSVLEQYDLDGVFFDYEFPVAQEHKDAFSKFLVSLKKVLGEDYVLGAAESSWCAGLSKDAIRALDMVEVMCYDVWDEGTGIHSSFEITRAIIKGMLKLGYKREQLDVGIPFYARPTTEEAYWYDYKEFYDKLDENGCAPDEAHGLIASFNTPEVVYEKTAWTIRKGLGGVMIWHYACDVPADNDASLFNAVAKAKADMASRGLC
;
A
#
# COMPACT_ATOMS: atom_id res chain seq x y z
N MET A 1 -10.95 20.09 10.96
CA MET A 1 -11.34 18.94 11.80
C MET A 1 -11.43 19.37 13.23
N SER A 2 -12.51 19.02 13.97
CA SER A 2 -12.65 19.39 15.39
C SER A 2 -11.54 18.70 16.20
N ILE A 3 -10.93 19.42 17.14
CA ILE A 3 -9.93 18.91 18.10
C ILE A 3 -10.42 17.60 18.76
N ILE A 4 -11.72 17.44 18.95
CA ILE A 4 -12.35 16.25 19.53
C ILE A 4 -12.18 15.01 18.63
N THR A 5 -12.25 15.16 17.31
CA THR A 5 -12.11 14.03 16.36
C THR A 5 -10.64 13.59 16.25
N LYS A 6 -9.70 14.53 16.24
CA LYS A 6 -8.24 14.22 16.29
C LYS A 6 -7.87 13.52 17.61
N VAL A 7 -8.43 13.98 18.73
CA VAL A 7 -8.19 13.38 20.05
C VAL A 7 -8.80 11.98 20.14
N PHE A 8 -9.98 11.73 19.57
CA PHE A 8 -10.61 10.39 19.60
C PHE A 8 -9.88 9.39 18.71
N SER A 9 -9.43 9.81 17.53
CA SER A 9 -8.60 8.99 16.65
C SER A 9 -7.23 8.66 17.28
N PHE A 10 -6.61 9.65 17.93
CA PHE A 10 -5.35 9.47 18.66
C PHE A 10 -5.50 8.48 19.83
N PHE A 11 -6.58 8.59 20.64
CA PHE A 11 -6.83 7.67 21.74
C PHE A 11 -7.13 6.25 21.26
N MET A 12 -7.84 6.07 20.15
CA MET A 12 -8.07 4.73 19.56
C MET A 12 -6.79 4.13 19.03
N SER A 13 -5.95 4.90 18.37
CA SER A 13 -4.64 4.47 17.89
C SER A 13 -3.71 4.09 19.06
N LEU A 14 -3.65 4.91 20.09
CA LEU A 14 -2.86 4.65 21.30
C LEU A 14 -3.35 3.42 22.07
N LEU A 15 -4.66 3.17 22.12
CA LEU A 15 -5.24 1.98 22.76
C LEU A 15 -4.90 0.70 21.99
N LEU A 16 -4.88 0.77 20.65
CA LEU A 16 -4.47 -0.33 19.78
C LEU A 16 -2.97 -0.66 19.92
N THR A 17 -2.13 0.38 20.08
CA THR A 17 -0.69 0.21 20.30
C THR A 17 -0.39 -0.39 21.68
N LEU A 18 -1.17 -0.05 22.71
CA LEU A 18 -0.96 -0.54 24.09
C LEU A 18 -1.51 -1.95 24.34
N LEU A 19 -2.56 -2.39 23.64
CA LEU A 19 -3.23 -3.68 23.90
C LEU A 19 -2.85 -4.78 22.90
N GLY A 20 -2.22 -4.42 21.78
CA GLY A 20 -2.03 -5.31 20.64
C GLY A 20 -3.39 -5.82 20.11
N THR A 21 -3.47 -6.15 18.83
CA THR A 21 -4.74 -6.64 18.23
C THR A 21 -5.19 -8.00 18.76
N THR A 22 -4.34 -8.70 19.52
CA THR A 22 -4.62 -10.04 20.06
C THR A 22 -5.71 -10.07 21.14
N GLY A 23 -5.95 -8.94 21.83
CA GLY A 23 -7.00 -8.81 22.85
C GLY A 23 -8.35 -8.30 22.31
N LEU A 24 -8.41 -7.81 21.07
CA LEU A 24 -9.62 -7.24 20.48
C LEU A 24 -10.57 -8.31 19.96
N THR A 25 -11.88 -8.07 20.12
CA THR A 25 -12.92 -8.88 19.46
C THR A 25 -12.88 -8.68 17.94
N VAL A 26 -13.50 -9.59 17.18
CA VAL A 26 -13.60 -9.46 15.72
C VAL A 26 -14.29 -8.15 15.32
N SER A 27 -15.35 -7.74 16.04
CA SER A 27 -16.04 -6.49 15.79
C SER A 27 -15.13 -5.27 16.02
N GLN A 28 -14.34 -5.27 17.09
CA GLN A 28 -13.38 -4.19 17.35
C GLN A 28 -12.28 -4.12 16.29
N ARG A 29 -11.76 -5.29 15.85
CA ARG A 29 -10.78 -5.36 14.75
C ARG A 29 -11.37 -4.84 13.44
N ALA A 30 -12.62 -5.18 13.13
CA ALA A 30 -13.28 -4.68 11.93
C ALA A 30 -13.41 -3.15 11.93
N LYS A 31 -13.78 -2.56 13.09
CA LYS A 31 -13.87 -1.09 13.23
C LYS A 31 -12.51 -0.39 13.12
N ALA A 32 -11.45 -1.07 13.56
CA ALA A 32 -10.09 -0.55 13.55
C ALA A 32 -9.32 -0.90 12.28
N LEU A 33 -9.90 -1.68 11.36
CA LEU A 33 -9.24 -2.09 10.12
C LEU A 33 -8.86 -0.87 9.29
N ARG A 34 -7.59 -0.75 8.94
CA ARG A 34 -7.15 0.22 7.93
C ARG A 34 -7.62 -0.23 6.55
N VAL A 35 -8.04 0.73 5.76
CA VAL A 35 -8.33 0.55 4.33
C VAL A 35 -7.52 1.59 3.60
N VAL A 36 -6.44 1.13 2.99
CA VAL A 36 -5.40 1.94 2.36
C VAL A 36 -5.59 1.88 0.85
N ALA A 37 -5.58 3.01 0.18
CA ALA A 37 -5.59 3.05 -1.28
C ALA A 37 -4.37 3.77 -1.84
N TYR A 38 -3.67 3.14 -2.78
CA TYR A 38 -2.72 3.83 -3.62
C TYR A 38 -3.45 4.59 -4.72
N ILE A 39 -3.17 5.87 -4.84
CA ILE A 39 -3.65 6.75 -5.92
C ILE A 39 -2.45 7.21 -6.72
N ILE A 40 -2.40 6.83 -7.98
CA ILE A 40 -1.37 7.31 -8.91
C ILE A 40 -1.69 8.75 -9.28
N ALA A 41 -0.77 9.66 -9.02
CA ALA A 41 -0.91 11.10 -9.23
C ALA A 41 0.31 11.65 -10.01
N GLU A 42 0.41 11.29 -11.28
CA GLU A 42 1.48 11.77 -12.17
C GLU A 42 1.36 13.28 -12.50
N ASN A 43 0.13 13.80 -12.45
CA ASN A 43 -0.20 15.18 -12.71
C ASN A 43 -1.51 15.58 -12.01
N ALA A 44 -1.81 16.88 -11.98
CA ALA A 44 -3.00 17.43 -11.34
C ALA A 44 -4.31 16.85 -11.91
N ALA A 45 -4.39 16.62 -13.22
CA ALA A 45 -5.61 16.11 -13.86
C ALA A 45 -5.97 14.70 -13.38
N MET A 46 -5.00 13.86 -13.07
CA MET A 46 -5.26 12.52 -12.50
C MET A 46 -5.86 12.63 -11.09
N MET A 47 -5.40 13.56 -10.27
CA MET A 47 -6.00 13.79 -8.95
C MET A 47 -7.39 14.42 -9.05
N GLU A 48 -7.62 15.32 -9.99
CA GLU A 48 -8.94 15.89 -10.27
C GLU A 48 -9.97 14.83 -10.71
N ALA A 49 -9.53 13.80 -11.42
CA ALA A 49 -10.38 12.70 -11.90
C ALA A 49 -10.84 11.71 -10.80
N VAL A 50 -10.27 11.78 -9.60
CA VAL A 50 -10.71 10.93 -8.47
C VAL A 50 -12.11 11.35 -8.04
N ASP A 51 -13.05 10.41 -7.95
CA ASP A 51 -14.40 10.68 -7.44
C ASP A 51 -14.39 10.71 -5.92
N GLU A 52 -14.94 11.78 -5.34
CA GLU A 52 -14.99 11.93 -3.89
C GLU A 52 -15.84 10.87 -3.19
N SER A 53 -16.89 10.37 -3.85
CA SER A 53 -17.77 9.32 -3.31
C SER A 53 -17.05 8.00 -3.13
N ASP A 54 -16.02 7.73 -3.96
CA ASP A 54 -15.21 6.51 -3.87
C ASP A 54 -14.21 6.56 -2.70
N LEU A 55 -14.03 7.71 -2.05
CA LEU A 55 -13.16 7.85 -0.87
C LEU A 55 -13.85 7.43 0.45
N ASP A 56 -15.18 7.24 0.43
CA ASP A 56 -15.92 6.90 1.63
C ASP A 56 -15.56 5.50 2.14
N GLY A 57 -15.01 5.44 3.35
CA GLY A 57 -14.57 4.19 3.97
C GLY A 57 -13.07 3.93 3.91
N LEU A 58 -12.29 4.72 3.14
CA LEU A 58 -10.85 4.75 3.26
C LEU A 58 -10.42 5.30 4.62
N THR A 59 -9.28 4.84 5.11
CA THR A 59 -8.61 5.38 6.29
C THR A 59 -7.31 6.08 5.93
N ASP A 60 -6.71 5.69 4.80
CA ASP A 60 -5.42 6.14 4.35
C ASP A 60 -5.37 6.21 2.82
N ILE A 61 -4.76 7.26 2.31
CA ILE A 61 -4.41 7.42 0.90
C ILE A 61 -2.90 7.57 0.80
N ILE A 62 -2.27 6.79 -0.07
CA ILE A 62 -0.87 6.92 -0.42
C ILE A 62 -0.80 7.45 -1.85
N LEU A 63 -0.34 8.69 -2.00
CA LEU A 63 -0.07 9.26 -3.33
C LEU A 63 1.25 8.71 -3.85
N ILE A 64 1.23 8.15 -5.05
CA ILE A 64 2.38 7.57 -5.73
C ILE A 64 2.46 8.04 -7.18
N GLY A 65 3.64 7.91 -7.78
CA GLY A 65 3.94 8.31 -9.14
C GLY A 65 5.12 9.26 -9.21
N SER A 66 5.25 10.02 -10.28
CA SER A 66 6.36 10.96 -10.47
C SER A 66 6.18 12.29 -9.71
N LEU A 67 5.16 12.40 -8.85
CA LEU A 67 4.88 13.63 -8.09
C LEU A 67 5.99 13.97 -7.10
N ALA A 68 6.65 12.98 -6.51
CA ALA A 68 7.73 13.19 -5.53
C ALA A 68 8.75 12.06 -5.55
N GLY A 69 9.98 12.40 -5.32
CA GLY A 69 11.08 11.44 -5.22
C GLY A 69 12.30 12.04 -4.55
N PHE A 70 13.38 11.29 -4.47
CA PHE A 70 14.67 11.76 -3.95
C PHE A 70 15.81 11.37 -4.90
N ASP A 71 16.88 12.15 -4.88
CA ASP A 71 18.10 11.85 -5.63
C ASP A 71 19.19 11.22 -4.75
N ASN A 72 20.29 10.79 -5.37
CA ASN A 72 21.40 10.13 -4.68
C ASN A 72 22.17 11.01 -3.69
N THR A 73 21.88 12.32 -3.64
CA THR A 73 22.42 13.26 -2.64
C THR A 73 21.55 13.38 -1.40
N GLY A 74 20.37 12.74 -1.39
CA GLY A 74 19.37 12.84 -0.33
C GLY A 74 18.46 14.06 -0.43
N ARG A 75 18.44 14.74 -1.58
CA ARG A 75 17.51 15.84 -1.85
C ARG A 75 16.15 15.27 -2.25
N VAL A 76 15.07 15.75 -1.64
CA VAL A 76 13.71 15.47 -2.10
C VAL A 76 13.37 16.41 -3.26
N ASN A 77 12.83 15.84 -4.33
CA ASN A 77 12.42 16.53 -5.54
C ASN A 77 10.91 16.38 -5.70
N LEU A 78 10.23 17.51 -5.87
CA LEU A 78 8.78 17.57 -6.06
C LEU A 78 8.48 17.97 -7.52
N SER A 79 7.43 17.42 -8.10
CA SER A 79 6.99 17.78 -9.46
C SER A 79 6.46 19.23 -9.52
N GLY A 80 6.36 19.77 -10.72
CA GLY A 80 5.79 21.12 -10.91
C GLY A 80 4.33 21.22 -10.49
N ASP A 81 3.59 20.11 -10.51
CA ASP A 81 2.17 20.06 -10.16
C ASP A 81 1.94 19.66 -8.69
N PHE A 82 3.00 19.45 -7.90
CA PHE A 82 2.90 18.91 -6.54
C PHE A 82 1.95 19.70 -5.64
N ASP A 83 2.08 21.03 -5.62
CA ASP A 83 1.23 21.91 -4.81
C ASP A 83 -0.26 21.73 -5.16
N GLN A 84 -0.57 21.65 -6.46
CA GLN A 84 -1.94 21.48 -6.95
C GLN A 84 -2.45 20.08 -6.61
N ILE A 85 -1.64 19.02 -6.79
CA ILE A 85 -2.02 17.65 -6.46
C ILE A 85 -2.39 17.54 -4.98
N ILE A 86 -1.55 18.06 -4.07
CA ILE A 86 -1.81 18.01 -2.63
C ILE A 86 -3.04 18.82 -2.25
N ALA A 87 -3.20 20.03 -2.82
CA ALA A 87 -4.37 20.86 -2.56
C ALA A 87 -5.68 20.17 -3.01
N THR A 88 -5.69 19.59 -4.21
CA THR A 88 -6.83 18.84 -4.74
C THR A 88 -7.12 17.59 -3.92
N ALA A 89 -6.09 16.83 -3.51
CA ALA A 89 -6.27 15.65 -2.66
C ALA A 89 -6.92 16.03 -1.32
N LYS A 90 -6.45 17.09 -0.67
CA LYS A 90 -7.03 17.58 0.59
C LYS A 90 -8.46 18.10 0.43
N GLU A 91 -8.74 18.80 -0.66
CA GLU A 91 -10.10 19.27 -0.99
C GLU A 91 -11.07 18.08 -1.12
N LYS A 92 -10.68 17.06 -1.91
CA LYS A 92 -11.49 15.83 -2.10
C LYS A 92 -11.65 15.01 -0.82
N ILE A 93 -10.63 14.93 0.03
CA ILE A 93 -10.74 14.28 1.35
C ILE A 93 -11.73 15.06 2.23
N GLY A 94 -11.71 16.38 2.22
CA GLY A 94 -12.61 17.23 3.00
C GLY A 94 -12.54 16.92 4.50
N ASP A 95 -13.70 16.69 5.12
CA ASP A 95 -13.80 16.38 6.56
C ASP A 95 -13.67 14.89 6.90
N ARG A 96 -13.41 14.03 5.93
CA ARG A 96 -13.24 12.58 6.16
C ARG A 96 -12.01 12.33 7.03
N PRO A 97 -12.05 11.33 7.92
CA PRO A 97 -10.91 11.00 8.79
C PRO A 97 -9.86 10.14 8.03
N ILE A 98 -9.48 10.60 6.85
CA ILE A 98 -8.50 9.94 5.97
C ILE A 98 -7.15 10.59 6.18
N ARG A 99 -6.12 9.79 6.41
CA ARG A 99 -4.73 10.27 6.44
C ARG A 99 -4.18 10.31 5.01
N LEU A 100 -3.42 11.35 4.72
CA LEU A 100 -2.78 11.55 3.41
C LEU A 100 -1.28 11.34 3.52
N HIS A 101 -0.78 10.34 2.82
CA HIS A 101 0.63 9.96 2.80
C HIS A 101 1.25 10.16 1.43
N LEU A 102 2.57 10.27 1.43
CA LEU A 102 3.37 10.42 0.23
C LEU A 102 4.29 9.22 0.05
N ASN A 103 4.22 8.55 -1.12
CA ASN A 103 5.28 7.61 -1.51
C ASN A 103 6.41 8.38 -2.18
N LEU A 104 7.64 8.13 -1.75
CA LEU A 104 8.83 8.70 -2.36
C LEU A 104 9.53 7.68 -3.24
N ASN A 105 9.59 7.99 -4.53
CA ASN A 105 10.36 7.21 -5.48
C ASN A 105 11.85 7.55 -5.38
N GLY A 106 12.68 6.51 -5.35
CA GLY A 106 14.13 6.70 -5.30
C GLY A 106 14.75 7.01 -6.67
N PRO A 107 16.05 7.27 -6.69
CA PRO A 107 16.76 7.54 -7.94
C PRO A 107 16.77 6.32 -8.85
N TRP A 108 16.40 6.52 -10.12
CA TRP A 108 16.48 5.50 -11.14
C TRP A 108 17.86 5.52 -11.78
N ALA A 109 18.50 4.35 -11.86
CA ALA A 109 19.73 4.18 -12.60
C ALA A 109 19.54 3.13 -13.72
N THR A 110 19.83 3.48 -14.95
CA THR A 110 19.87 2.54 -16.07
C THR A 110 21.33 2.24 -16.39
N ALA A 111 21.78 1.05 -16.04
CA ALA A 111 23.02 0.52 -16.52
C ALA A 111 22.72 -0.23 -17.81
N ASN A 112 22.71 0.09 -18.94
CA ASN A 112 22.44 -0.59 -20.24
C ASN A 112 22.80 -2.11 -20.22
N GLY A 113 22.31 -2.83 -19.21
CA GLY A 113 22.66 -4.21 -18.87
C GLY A 113 21.43 -5.09 -18.63
N THR A 114 21.66 -6.22 -17.99
CA THR A 114 20.61 -7.13 -17.55
C THR A 114 19.70 -6.47 -16.48
N PHE A 115 18.55 -7.07 -16.20
CA PHE A 115 17.68 -6.64 -15.12
C PHE A 115 18.43 -6.57 -13.77
N GLU A 116 19.24 -7.58 -13.46
CA GLU A 116 20.01 -7.63 -12.21
C GLU A 116 21.06 -6.51 -12.13
N GLU A 117 21.76 -6.21 -13.23
CA GLU A 117 22.73 -5.10 -13.29
C GLU A 117 22.05 -3.74 -13.10
N ASN A 118 20.87 -3.55 -13.68
CA ASN A 118 20.08 -2.33 -13.51
C ASN A 118 19.59 -2.19 -12.07
N MET A 119 19.09 -3.27 -11.45
CA MET A 119 18.65 -3.27 -10.05
C MET A 119 19.82 -3.00 -9.10
N PHE A 120 21.00 -3.55 -9.37
CA PHE A 120 22.19 -3.27 -8.57
C PHE A 120 22.61 -1.80 -8.67
N ALA A 121 22.67 -1.24 -9.89
CA ALA A 121 23.01 0.16 -10.12
C ALA A 121 22.01 1.11 -9.44
N GLN A 122 20.73 0.82 -9.52
CA GLN A 122 19.67 1.55 -8.82
C GLN A 122 19.87 1.47 -7.29
N GLY A 123 20.17 0.29 -6.77
CA GLY A 123 20.45 0.08 -5.36
C GLY A 123 21.63 0.89 -4.85
N GLU A 124 22.69 1.06 -5.65
CA GLU A 124 23.82 1.92 -5.32
C GLU A 124 23.45 3.42 -5.23
N GLU A 125 22.57 3.90 -6.11
CA GLU A 125 22.08 5.27 -6.03
C GLU A 125 21.18 5.48 -4.79
N HIS A 126 20.31 4.52 -4.47
CA HIS A 126 19.53 4.53 -3.23
C HIS A 126 20.43 4.52 -1.99
N ARG A 127 21.46 3.65 -1.98
CA ARG A 127 22.43 3.57 -0.88
C ARG A 127 23.09 4.90 -0.61
N LYS A 128 23.55 5.61 -1.67
CA LYS A 128 24.14 6.95 -1.54
C LYS A 128 23.17 7.94 -0.88
N ALA A 129 21.90 7.94 -1.31
CA ALA A 129 20.85 8.78 -0.72
C ALA A 129 20.64 8.47 0.76
N PHE A 130 20.48 7.18 1.11
CA PHE A 130 20.27 6.74 2.50
C PHE A 130 21.46 7.02 3.42
N GLU A 131 22.66 7.04 2.88
CA GLU A 131 23.92 7.36 3.61
C GLU A 131 24.28 8.85 3.56
N SER A 132 23.49 9.70 2.90
CA SER A 132 23.77 11.14 2.75
C SER A 132 23.72 11.90 4.07
N GLY A 133 22.93 11.44 5.03
CA GLY A 133 22.73 12.08 6.33
C GLY A 133 21.85 13.33 6.28
N VAL A 134 21.17 13.61 5.15
CA VAL A 134 20.30 14.77 4.98
C VAL A 134 18.88 14.41 4.49
N LEU A 135 18.69 13.19 4.00
CA LEU A 135 17.42 12.78 3.42
C LEU A 135 16.29 12.78 4.47
N GLU A 136 16.58 12.38 5.70
CA GLU A 136 15.60 12.31 6.79
C GLU A 136 14.99 13.69 7.11
N GLU A 137 15.82 14.70 7.24
CA GLU A 137 15.38 16.07 7.51
C GLU A 137 14.65 16.69 6.31
N ASN A 138 15.09 16.37 5.09
CA ASN A 138 14.42 16.83 3.88
C ASN A 138 13.02 16.24 3.76
N ILE A 139 12.83 14.96 4.10
CA ILE A 139 11.51 14.31 4.15
C ILE A 139 10.65 14.96 5.22
N HIS A 140 11.15 15.10 6.45
CA HIS A 140 10.40 15.73 7.54
C HIS A 140 9.93 17.14 7.15
N SER A 141 10.80 17.93 6.53
CA SER A 141 10.46 19.28 6.07
C SER A 141 9.31 19.30 5.06
N VAL A 142 9.27 18.31 4.13
CA VAL A 142 8.16 18.20 3.17
C VAL A 142 6.87 17.80 3.87
N LEU A 143 6.90 16.82 4.77
CA LEU A 143 5.71 16.40 5.51
C LEU A 143 5.12 17.56 6.34
N GLU A 144 5.96 18.33 7.02
CA GLU A 144 5.55 19.50 7.80
C GLU A 144 5.00 20.61 6.90
N GLN A 145 5.72 20.95 5.81
CA GLN A 145 5.30 22.00 4.88
C GLN A 145 3.93 21.76 4.27
N TYR A 146 3.64 20.52 3.92
CA TYR A 146 2.40 20.14 3.23
C TYR A 146 1.35 19.53 4.16
N ASP A 147 1.59 19.49 5.49
CA ASP A 147 0.68 18.91 6.49
C ASP A 147 0.22 17.52 6.01
N LEU A 148 1.17 16.63 5.74
CA LEU A 148 0.98 15.25 5.37
C LEU A 148 1.10 14.35 6.61
N ASP A 149 0.46 13.19 6.61
CA ASP A 149 0.40 12.30 7.76
C ASP A 149 1.55 11.27 7.80
N GLY A 150 2.31 11.12 6.70
CA GLY A 150 3.43 10.17 6.68
C GLY A 150 4.06 9.96 5.31
N VAL A 151 5.09 9.13 5.31
CA VAL A 151 5.89 8.79 4.13
C VAL A 151 5.99 7.27 3.96
N PHE A 152 5.95 6.85 2.71
CA PHE A 152 6.08 5.46 2.29
C PHE A 152 7.21 5.30 1.27
N PHE A 153 7.79 4.10 1.24
CA PHE A 153 8.82 3.70 0.29
C PHE A 153 8.39 2.43 -0.42
N ASP A 154 8.28 2.52 -1.73
CA ASP A 154 8.13 1.37 -2.62
C ASP A 154 9.47 1.15 -3.31
N TYR A 155 10.38 0.43 -2.61
CA TYR A 155 11.74 0.18 -3.09
C TYR A 155 11.84 -1.22 -3.69
N GLU A 156 11.63 -1.32 -4.97
CA GLU A 156 11.63 -2.56 -5.72
C GLU A 156 12.90 -2.71 -6.59
N PHE A 157 13.98 -3.42 -6.19
CA PHE A 157 14.14 -4.08 -4.88
C PHE A 157 15.59 -3.92 -4.43
N PRO A 158 15.92 -3.93 -3.13
CA PRO A 158 17.29 -3.99 -2.65
C PRO A 158 17.88 -5.39 -2.91
N VAL A 159 18.63 -5.56 -4.01
CA VAL A 159 19.14 -6.86 -4.45
C VAL A 159 20.39 -7.30 -3.68
N ALA A 160 21.26 -6.37 -3.25
CA ALA A 160 22.47 -6.65 -2.52
C ALA A 160 22.32 -6.48 -1.00
N GLN A 161 23.14 -7.15 -0.21
CA GLN A 161 23.08 -7.05 1.25
C GLN A 161 23.38 -5.62 1.73
N GLU A 162 24.35 -4.95 1.12
CA GLU A 162 24.67 -3.54 1.41
C GLU A 162 23.51 -2.59 1.14
N HIS A 163 22.67 -2.85 0.13
CA HIS A 163 21.47 -2.06 -0.13
C HIS A 163 20.42 -2.26 0.97
N LYS A 164 20.21 -3.51 1.41
CA LYS A 164 19.30 -3.86 2.51
C LYS A 164 19.75 -3.27 3.83
N ASP A 165 21.06 -3.30 4.09
CA ASP A 165 21.64 -2.75 5.30
C ASP A 165 21.53 -1.22 5.34
N ALA A 166 21.78 -0.54 4.21
CA ALA A 166 21.64 0.90 4.10
C ALA A 166 20.18 1.34 4.29
N PHE A 167 19.25 0.69 3.59
CA PHE A 167 17.82 0.96 3.75
C PHE A 167 17.34 0.70 5.19
N SER A 168 17.77 -0.40 5.81
CA SER A 168 17.45 -0.69 7.20
C SER A 168 17.93 0.39 8.17
N LYS A 169 19.15 0.87 8.01
CA LYS A 169 19.71 1.94 8.85
C LYS A 169 18.96 3.25 8.65
N PHE A 170 18.67 3.58 7.39
CA PHE A 170 17.91 4.76 7.03
C PHE A 170 16.50 4.77 7.65
N LEU A 171 15.74 3.67 7.54
CA LEU A 171 14.41 3.57 8.15
C LEU A 171 14.44 3.81 9.67
N VAL A 172 15.43 3.24 10.35
CA VAL A 172 15.63 3.46 11.80
C VAL A 172 15.98 4.92 12.11
N SER A 173 16.80 5.54 11.29
CA SER A 173 17.19 6.95 11.43
C SER A 173 15.99 7.87 11.15
N LEU A 174 15.29 7.63 10.06
CA LEU A 174 14.12 8.40 9.67
C LEU A 174 13.01 8.34 10.73
N LYS A 175 12.70 7.15 11.30
CA LYS A 175 11.71 7.05 12.38
C LYS A 175 12.05 7.89 13.60
N LYS A 176 13.34 8.06 13.92
CA LYS A 176 13.77 8.94 15.04
C LYS A 176 13.50 10.41 14.74
N VAL A 177 13.64 10.83 13.48
CA VAL A 177 13.36 12.20 13.06
C VAL A 177 11.84 12.44 13.03
N LEU A 178 11.08 11.50 12.46
CA LEU A 178 9.63 11.59 12.34
C LEU A 178 8.89 11.46 13.69
N GLY A 179 9.46 10.75 14.65
CA GLY A 179 8.82 10.49 15.94
C GLY A 179 7.52 9.69 15.80
N GLU A 180 6.56 9.99 16.66
CA GLU A 180 5.21 9.38 16.65
C GLU A 180 4.19 10.24 15.89
N ASP A 181 4.57 11.42 15.43
CA ASP A 181 3.66 12.37 14.78
C ASP A 181 3.39 11.98 13.31
N TYR A 182 4.32 11.27 12.68
CA TYR A 182 4.23 10.84 11.29
C TYR A 182 4.31 9.33 11.14
N VAL A 183 3.53 8.81 10.19
CA VAL A 183 3.57 7.40 9.78
C VAL A 183 4.80 7.14 8.91
N LEU A 184 5.55 6.11 9.22
CA LEU A 184 6.60 5.55 8.37
C LEU A 184 6.13 4.20 7.83
N GLY A 185 6.02 4.07 6.52
CA GLY A 185 5.60 2.86 5.85
C GLY A 185 6.52 2.40 4.74
N ALA A 186 6.37 1.14 4.35
CA ALA A 186 7.06 0.57 3.18
C ALA A 186 6.19 -0.49 2.52
N ALA A 187 6.27 -0.56 1.17
CA ALA A 187 5.77 -1.70 0.43
C ALA A 187 6.79 -2.85 0.50
N GLU A 188 6.35 -4.04 0.85
CA GLU A 188 7.22 -5.20 1.10
C GLU A 188 6.59 -6.50 0.61
N SER A 189 7.44 -7.48 0.32
CA SER A 189 7.00 -8.86 0.08
C SER A 189 7.91 -9.87 0.77
N SER A 190 7.38 -11.04 1.08
CA SER A 190 8.14 -12.08 1.77
C SER A 190 9.30 -12.67 0.96
N TRP A 191 9.31 -12.49 -0.35
CA TRP A 191 10.35 -13.00 -1.25
C TRP A 191 11.51 -12.01 -1.48
N CYS A 192 11.31 -10.71 -1.24
CA CYS A 192 12.36 -9.69 -1.34
C CYS A 192 12.83 -9.18 0.02
N ALA A 193 12.28 -9.70 1.10
CA ALA A 193 12.57 -9.28 2.46
C ALA A 193 14.06 -9.37 2.83
N GLY A 194 14.50 -8.43 3.60
CA GLY A 194 15.91 -8.37 4.05
C GLY A 194 16.17 -7.25 5.04
N LEU A 195 15.11 -6.62 5.54
CA LEU A 195 15.23 -5.58 6.56
C LEU A 195 15.72 -6.15 7.90
N SER A 196 16.52 -5.37 8.61
CA SER A 196 16.93 -5.69 9.96
C SER A 196 15.72 -5.67 10.91
N LYS A 197 15.82 -6.39 12.04
CA LYS A 197 14.76 -6.39 13.06
C LYS A 197 14.47 -5.00 13.62
N ASP A 198 15.45 -4.11 13.62
CA ASP A 198 15.28 -2.74 14.09
C ASP A 198 14.51 -1.91 13.06
N ALA A 199 14.78 -2.09 11.77
CA ALA A 199 14.02 -1.47 10.69
C ALA A 199 12.56 -1.96 10.67
N ILE A 200 12.35 -3.28 10.78
CA ILE A 200 10.98 -3.84 10.91
C ILE A 200 10.21 -3.20 12.07
N ARG A 201 10.86 -2.97 13.20
CA ARG A 201 10.23 -2.30 14.35
C ARG A 201 10.01 -0.79 14.17
N ALA A 202 10.78 -0.17 13.31
CA ALA A 202 10.66 1.26 13.00
C ALA A 202 9.48 1.56 12.06
N LEU A 203 9.02 0.59 11.28
CA LEU A 203 7.87 0.74 10.41
C LEU A 203 6.57 0.71 11.21
N ASP A 204 5.67 1.65 10.94
CA ASP A 204 4.32 1.71 11.48
C ASP A 204 3.33 0.90 10.64
N MET A 205 3.48 0.96 9.31
CA MET A 205 2.64 0.29 8.32
C MET A 205 3.51 -0.42 7.28
N VAL A 206 3.06 -1.58 6.85
CA VAL A 206 3.74 -2.39 5.83
C VAL A 206 2.70 -2.86 4.83
N GLU A 207 2.79 -2.30 3.64
CA GLU A 207 1.93 -2.62 2.51
C GLU A 207 2.45 -3.91 1.85
N VAL A 208 1.83 -5.02 2.21
CA VAL A 208 2.32 -6.33 1.75
C VAL A 208 1.83 -6.62 0.35
N MET A 209 2.74 -6.63 -0.61
CA MET A 209 2.45 -6.94 -2.01
C MET A 209 2.08 -8.43 -2.17
N CYS A 210 0.80 -8.76 -2.01
CA CYS A 210 0.27 -10.12 -2.16
C CYS A 210 -0.21 -10.37 -3.60
N TYR A 211 0.50 -9.84 -4.58
CA TYR A 211 0.18 -9.90 -6.00
C TYR A 211 1.45 -10.09 -6.86
N ASP A 212 1.28 -10.18 -8.18
CA ASP A 212 2.32 -10.56 -9.14
C ASP A 212 3.00 -11.89 -8.80
N VAL A 213 2.19 -12.80 -8.26
CA VAL A 213 2.52 -14.19 -7.95
C VAL A 213 1.36 -15.07 -8.38
N TRP A 214 1.68 -16.23 -8.94
CA TRP A 214 0.71 -17.17 -9.53
C TRP A 214 0.67 -18.49 -8.75
N ASP A 215 -0.50 -19.09 -8.67
CA ASP A 215 -0.65 -20.44 -8.13
C ASP A 215 -0.03 -21.46 -9.08
N GLU A 216 0.81 -22.34 -8.53
CA GLU A 216 1.35 -23.47 -9.26
C GLU A 216 0.22 -24.38 -9.77
N GLY A 217 0.17 -24.61 -11.07
CA GLY A 217 -0.76 -25.52 -11.73
C GLY A 217 -2.08 -24.91 -12.20
N THR A 218 -2.57 -23.80 -11.61
CA THR A 218 -3.77 -23.10 -12.09
C THR A 218 -3.46 -21.82 -12.85
N GLY A 219 -2.33 -21.20 -12.57
CA GLY A 219 -1.97 -19.89 -13.11
C GLY A 219 -2.82 -18.74 -12.56
N ILE A 220 -3.59 -18.96 -11.51
CA ILE A 220 -4.42 -17.91 -10.90
C ILE A 220 -3.53 -16.86 -10.23
N HIS A 221 -3.66 -15.60 -10.68
CA HIS A 221 -2.92 -14.46 -10.13
C HIS A 221 -3.44 -14.07 -8.75
N SER A 222 -2.53 -13.90 -7.79
CA SER A 222 -2.85 -13.36 -6.47
C SER A 222 -4.02 -14.09 -5.77
N SER A 223 -4.00 -15.42 -5.79
CA SER A 223 -5.06 -16.19 -5.13
C SER A 223 -5.10 -15.96 -3.61
N PHE A 224 -6.19 -16.40 -2.97
CA PHE A 224 -6.29 -16.33 -1.51
C PHE A 224 -5.21 -17.19 -0.82
N GLU A 225 -4.84 -18.33 -1.38
CA GLU A 225 -3.81 -19.21 -0.84
C GLU A 225 -2.43 -18.55 -0.91
N ILE A 226 -2.09 -17.88 -2.02
CA ILE A 226 -0.87 -17.08 -2.18
C ILE A 226 -0.83 -15.98 -1.11
N THR A 227 -1.91 -15.21 -0.97
CA THR A 227 -2.02 -14.15 0.06
C THR A 227 -1.70 -14.69 1.45
N ARG A 228 -2.27 -15.85 1.82
CA ARG A 228 -2.01 -16.50 3.11
C ARG A 228 -0.56 -16.95 3.28
N ALA A 229 0.05 -17.44 2.21
CA ALA A 229 1.44 -17.90 2.22
C ALA A 229 2.41 -16.71 2.41
N ILE A 230 2.20 -15.61 1.69
CA ILE A 230 3.01 -14.39 1.80
C ILE A 230 2.91 -13.80 3.21
N ILE A 231 1.70 -13.59 3.73
CA ILE A 231 1.51 -13.05 5.09
C ILE A 231 2.14 -13.98 6.16
N LYS A 232 2.05 -15.29 5.99
CA LYS A 232 2.76 -16.23 6.88
C LYS A 232 4.27 -16.06 6.79
N GLY A 233 4.81 -15.77 5.62
CA GLY A 233 6.21 -15.42 5.39
C GLY A 233 6.60 -14.16 6.17
N MET A 234 5.85 -13.07 6.02
CA MET A 234 6.09 -11.81 6.72
C MET A 234 6.12 -11.98 8.24
N LEU A 235 5.17 -12.72 8.79
CA LEU A 235 5.13 -13.01 10.23
C LEU A 235 6.36 -13.81 10.71
N LYS A 236 6.89 -14.71 9.88
CA LYS A 236 8.14 -15.46 10.20
C LYS A 236 9.39 -14.58 10.19
N LEU A 237 9.39 -13.53 9.37
CA LEU A 237 10.47 -12.54 9.31
C LEU A 237 10.47 -11.60 10.53
N GLY A 238 9.39 -11.60 11.32
CA GLY A 238 9.30 -10.85 12.57
C GLY A 238 8.42 -9.60 12.52
N TYR A 239 7.72 -9.36 11.40
CA TYR A 239 6.71 -8.32 11.34
C TYR A 239 5.55 -8.63 12.30
N LYS A 240 5.00 -7.61 12.92
CA LYS A 240 3.83 -7.76 13.78
C LYS A 240 2.56 -7.71 12.94
N ARG A 241 1.50 -8.36 13.43
CA ARG A 241 0.21 -8.42 12.72
C ARG A 241 -0.37 -7.05 12.44
N GLU A 242 -0.30 -6.18 13.43
CA GLU A 242 -0.84 -4.82 13.37
C GLU A 242 -0.12 -3.91 12.39
N GLN A 243 1.10 -4.25 11.95
CA GLN A 243 1.83 -3.51 10.93
C GLN A 243 1.40 -3.89 9.51
N LEU A 244 0.90 -5.14 9.30
CA LEU A 244 0.70 -5.71 7.97
C LEU A 244 -0.65 -5.31 7.39
N ASP A 245 -0.64 -4.66 6.25
CA ASP A 245 -1.79 -4.40 5.40
C ASP A 245 -1.74 -5.33 4.18
N VAL A 246 -2.80 -6.10 3.99
CA VAL A 246 -2.87 -7.13 2.94
C VAL A 246 -3.12 -6.50 1.59
N GLY A 247 -2.16 -6.55 0.70
CA GLY A 247 -2.29 -6.05 -0.67
C GLY A 247 -3.29 -6.85 -1.49
N ILE A 248 -4.25 -6.15 -2.07
CA ILE A 248 -5.29 -6.69 -2.94
C ILE A 248 -5.16 -5.99 -4.30
N PRO A 249 -4.86 -6.73 -5.37
CA PRO A 249 -4.80 -6.14 -6.70
C PRO A 249 -6.23 -5.87 -7.22
N PHE A 250 -6.47 -4.66 -7.70
CA PHE A 250 -7.66 -4.28 -8.44
C PHE A 250 -7.40 -4.35 -9.96
N TYR A 251 -6.36 -5.09 -10.32
CA TYR A 251 -5.95 -5.41 -11.68
C TYR A 251 -5.72 -6.91 -11.81
N ALA A 252 -5.56 -7.37 -13.04
CA ALA A 252 -5.20 -8.75 -13.32
C ALA A 252 -3.90 -8.87 -14.08
N ARG A 253 -3.33 -10.07 -14.01
CA ARG A 253 -2.29 -10.58 -14.88
C ARG A 253 -2.80 -11.79 -15.65
N PRO A 254 -2.18 -12.13 -16.81
CA PRO A 254 -2.47 -13.38 -17.49
C PRO A 254 -2.11 -14.61 -16.65
N THR A 255 -2.83 -15.70 -16.86
CA THR A 255 -2.56 -17.00 -16.22
C THR A 255 -1.24 -17.65 -16.66
N THR A 256 -0.58 -17.08 -17.66
CA THR A 256 0.68 -17.57 -18.25
C THR A 256 1.94 -16.81 -17.80
N GLU A 257 1.83 -16.00 -16.75
CA GLU A 257 2.93 -15.16 -16.22
C GLU A 257 3.45 -14.11 -17.21
N GLU A 258 2.66 -13.74 -18.20
CA GLU A 258 2.98 -12.67 -19.14
C GLU A 258 2.88 -11.29 -18.46
N ALA A 259 3.64 -10.31 -18.94
CA ALA A 259 3.75 -8.98 -18.32
C ALA A 259 2.59 -8.03 -18.65
N TYR A 260 1.45 -8.54 -19.14
CA TYR A 260 0.29 -7.72 -19.42
C TYR A 260 -0.43 -7.29 -18.16
N TRP A 261 -1.09 -6.12 -18.24
CA TRP A 261 -1.87 -5.50 -17.19
C TRP A 261 -3.31 -5.29 -17.66
N TYR A 262 -4.27 -5.62 -16.80
CA TYR A 262 -5.70 -5.47 -17.10
C TYR A 262 -6.40 -4.80 -15.93
N ASP A 263 -6.98 -3.61 -16.15
CA ASP A 263 -7.80 -2.95 -15.14
C ASP A 263 -9.11 -3.71 -14.94
N TYR A 264 -9.53 -3.93 -13.71
CA TYR A 264 -10.75 -4.65 -13.39
C TYR A 264 -12.00 -4.01 -14.05
N LYS A 265 -12.07 -2.67 -14.06
CA LYS A 265 -13.18 -1.91 -14.66
C LYS A 265 -13.46 -2.22 -16.15
N GLU A 266 -12.47 -2.75 -16.87
CA GLU A 266 -12.60 -3.09 -18.31
C GLU A 266 -13.11 -4.53 -18.55
N PHE A 267 -13.11 -5.36 -17.49
CA PHE A 267 -13.37 -6.78 -17.59
C PHE A 267 -14.44 -7.30 -16.61
N TYR A 268 -14.91 -6.53 -15.63
CA TYR A 268 -15.75 -6.98 -14.53
C TYR A 268 -17.03 -7.70 -14.98
N ASP A 269 -17.59 -7.36 -16.14
CA ASP A 269 -18.79 -7.95 -16.74
C ASP A 269 -18.52 -9.17 -17.64
N LYS A 270 -17.25 -9.56 -17.80
CA LYS A 270 -16.80 -10.66 -18.65
C LYS A 270 -16.20 -11.83 -17.86
N LEU A 271 -16.17 -11.74 -16.53
CA LEU A 271 -15.55 -12.74 -15.68
C LEU A 271 -16.37 -14.04 -15.68
N ASP A 272 -15.66 -15.16 -15.77
CA ASP A 272 -16.24 -16.48 -15.49
C ASP A 272 -16.34 -16.74 -13.97
N GLU A 273 -16.81 -17.92 -13.60
CA GLU A 273 -16.95 -18.36 -12.20
C GLU A 273 -15.63 -18.44 -11.41
N ASN A 274 -14.49 -18.46 -12.10
CA ASN A 274 -13.15 -18.49 -11.52
C ASN A 274 -12.49 -17.10 -11.48
N GLY A 275 -13.18 -16.06 -11.92
CA GLY A 275 -12.64 -14.71 -12.01
C GLY A 275 -11.72 -14.50 -13.22
N CYS A 276 -11.87 -15.34 -14.25
CA CYS A 276 -11.06 -15.24 -15.45
C CYS A 276 -11.85 -14.60 -16.60
N ALA A 277 -11.15 -13.83 -17.43
CA ALA A 277 -11.70 -13.24 -18.65
C ALA A 277 -10.72 -13.41 -19.83
N PRO A 278 -11.23 -13.67 -21.06
CA PRO A 278 -10.40 -13.76 -22.23
C PRO A 278 -9.90 -12.38 -22.68
N ASP A 279 -8.62 -12.29 -23.00
CA ASP A 279 -8.05 -11.24 -23.82
C ASP A 279 -7.93 -11.78 -25.26
N GLU A 280 -8.95 -11.51 -26.07
CA GLU A 280 -9.02 -12.01 -27.45
C GLU A 280 -7.92 -11.40 -28.34
N ALA A 281 -7.46 -10.19 -28.00
CA ALA A 281 -6.45 -9.48 -28.81
C ALA A 281 -5.09 -10.17 -28.76
N HIS A 282 -4.75 -10.76 -27.63
CA HIS A 282 -3.44 -11.41 -27.40
C HIS A 282 -3.55 -12.93 -27.24
N GLY A 283 -4.76 -13.47 -27.20
CA GLY A 283 -5.00 -14.91 -26.98
C GLY A 283 -4.64 -15.36 -25.56
N LEU A 284 -4.74 -14.46 -24.58
CA LEU A 284 -4.43 -14.69 -23.18
C LEU A 284 -5.71 -14.81 -22.34
N ILE A 285 -5.56 -15.27 -21.11
CA ILE A 285 -6.64 -15.30 -20.12
C ILE A 285 -6.18 -14.49 -18.91
N ALA A 286 -6.86 -13.40 -18.64
CA ALA A 286 -6.63 -12.55 -17.47
C ALA A 286 -7.30 -13.17 -16.23
N SER A 287 -6.60 -13.14 -15.09
CA SER A 287 -7.11 -13.68 -13.82
C SER A 287 -7.25 -12.57 -12.78
N PHE A 288 -8.48 -12.27 -12.39
CA PHE A 288 -8.86 -11.21 -11.47
C PHE A 288 -9.20 -11.72 -10.07
N ASN A 289 -9.04 -10.89 -9.08
CA ASN A 289 -9.73 -11.06 -7.80
C ASN A 289 -11.17 -10.57 -7.96
N THR A 290 -12.14 -11.48 -7.76
CA THR A 290 -13.57 -11.14 -7.80
C THR A 290 -14.02 -10.45 -6.51
N PRO A 291 -15.19 -9.79 -6.48
CA PRO A 291 -15.75 -9.25 -5.24
C PRO A 291 -15.81 -10.25 -4.08
N GLU A 292 -16.09 -11.54 -4.37
CA GLU A 292 -16.11 -12.61 -3.37
C GLU A 292 -14.72 -12.86 -2.79
N VAL A 293 -13.69 -12.94 -3.65
CA VAL A 293 -12.30 -13.15 -3.23
C VAL A 293 -11.80 -11.95 -2.40
N VAL A 294 -12.12 -10.73 -2.82
CA VAL A 294 -11.79 -9.49 -2.09
C VAL A 294 -12.47 -9.48 -0.72
N TYR A 295 -13.76 -9.83 -0.67
CA TYR A 295 -14.51 -9.97 0.59
C TYR A 295 -13.84 -11.00 1.52
N GLU A 296 -13.49 -12.18 1.00
CA GLU A 296 -12.88 -13.25 1.79
C GLU A 296 -11.50 -12.85 2.34
N LYS A 297 -10.65 -12.23 1.52
CA LYS A 297 -9.35 -11.70 1.93
C LYS A 297 -9.51 -10.67 3.05
N THR A 298 -10.43 -9.73 2.90
CA THR A 298 -10.71 -8.69 3.90
C THR A 298 -11.24 -9.28 5.21
N ALA A 299 -12.25 -10.17 5.13
CA ALA A 299 -12.79 -10.82 6.30
C ALA A 299 -11.75 -11.70 7.03
N TRP A 300 -10.86 -12.35 6.27
CA TRP A 300 -9.75 -13.10 6.84
C TRP A 300 -8.73 -12.20 7.54
N THR A 301 -8.38 -11.07 6.95
CA THR A 301 -7.50 -10.04 7.52
C THR A 301 -8.01 -9.60 8.89
N ILE A 302 -9.30 -9.28 9.00
CA ILE A 302 -9.95 -8.91 10.26
C ILE A 302 -9.88 -10.06 11.28
N ARG A 303 -10.25 -11.29 10.87
CA ARG A 303 -10.21 -12.46 11.78
C ARG A 303 -8.80 -12.74 12.29
N LYS A 304 -7.77 -12.51 11.47
CA LYS A 304 -6.36 -12.72 11.85
C LYS A 304 -5.78 -11.58 12.70
N GLY A 305 -6.48 -10.47 12.82
CA GLY A 305 -6.02 -9.28 13.54
C GLY A 305 -4.80 -8.65 12.86
N LEU A 306 -4.78 -8.66 11.52
CA LEU A 306 -3.83 -7.89 10.73
C LEU A 306 -4.23 -6.41 10.74
N GLY A 307 -3.31 -5.53 10.37
CA GLY A 307 -3.51 -4.08 10.43
C GLY A 307 -4.60 -3.58 9.50
N GLY A 308 -4.56 -4.01 8.25
CA GLY A 308 -5.48 -3.50 7.25
C GLY A 308 -5.48 -4.28 5.94
N VAL A 309 -6.14 -3.70 4.97
CA VAL A 309 -6.05 -4.08 3.55
C VAL A 309 -5.53 -2.89 2.76
N MET A 310 -4.71 -3.16 1.75
CA MET A 310 -4.18 -2.18 0.83
C MET A 310 -4.65 -2.49 -0.59
N ILE A 311 -5.04 -1.46 -1.32
CA ILE A 311 -5.60 -1.52 -2.67
C ILE A 311 -4.55 -1.04 -3.66
N TRP A 312 -4.12 -1.91 -4.57
CA TRP A 312 -3.29 -1.59 -5.72
C TRP A 312 -4.06 -1.78 -7.02
N HIS A 313 -4.44 -0.73 -7.71
CA HIS A 313 -4.56 0.64 -7.23
C HIS A 313 -5.99 1.14 -7.47
N TYR A 314 -6.33 2.25 -6.83
CA TYR A 314 -7.67 2.85 -6.83
C TYR A 314 -8.34 2.91 -8.23
N ALA A 315 -7.62 3.42 -9.24
CA ALA A 315 -8.20 3.70 -10.56
C ALA A 315 -8.52 2.46 -11.41
N CYS A 316 -8.19 1.25 -10.93
CA CYS A 316 -8.51 0.01 -11.63
C CYS A 316 -9.94 -0.49 -11.37
N ASP A 317 -10.62 0.01 -10.32
CA ASP A 317 -11.98 -0.40 -9.97
C ASP A 317 -13.04 0.30 -10.83
N VAL A 318 -14.25 -0.23 -10.78
CA VAL A 318 -15.46 0.47 -11.23
C VAL A 318 -15.91 1.45 -10.14
N PRO A 319 -16.68 2.50 -10.47
CA PRO A 319 -17.19 3.46 -9.48
C PRO A 319 -17.97 2.80 -8.33
N ALA A 320 -17.95 3.43 -7.15
CA ALA A 320 -18.58 2.89 -5.93
C ALA A 320 -20.09 2.69 -6.03
N ASP A 321 -20.78 3.35 -6.97
CA ASP A 321 -22.21 3.14 -7.24
C ASP A 321 -22.51 1.87 -8.07
N ASN A 322 -21.47 1.17 -8.56
CA ASN A 322 -21.59 -0.11 -9.25
C ASN A 322 -21.53 -1.26 -8.23
N ASP A 323 -22.52 -2.15 -8.28
CA ASP A 323 -22.60 -3.34 -7.40
C ASP A 323 -21.39 -4.29 -7.53
N ALA A 324 -20.66 -4.25 -8.66
CA ALA A 324 -19.49 -5.06 -8.91
C ALA A 324 -18.18 -4.44 -8.33
N SER A 325 -18.21 -3.27 -7.70
CA SER A 325 -17.02 -2.63 -7.16
C SER A 325 -16.29 -3.50 -6.15
N LEU A 326 -15.00 -3.67 -6.34
CA LEU A 326 -14.12 -4.41 -5.43
C LEU A 326 -13.98 -3.68 -4.09
N PHE A 327 -14.00 -2.35 -4.12
CA PHE A 327 -13.99 -1.54 -2.91
C PHE A 327 -15.25 -1.76 -2.07
N ASN A 328 -16.43 -1.90 -2.70
CA ASN A 328 -17.67 -2.25 -2.02
C ASN A 328 -17.56 -3.62 -1.32
N ALA A 329 -16.85 -4.58 -1.90
CA ALA A 329 -16.60 -5.86 -1.25
C ALA A 329 -15.74 -5.73 0.02
N VAL A 330 -14.74 -4.84 0.02
CA VAL A 330 -13.97 -4.47 1.23
C VAL A 330 -14.88 -3.86 2.28
N ALA A 331 -15.67 -2.85 1.91
CA ALA A 331 -16.59 -2.15 2.82
C ALA A 331 -17.62 -3.10 3.41
N LYS A 332 -18.19 -3.99 2.60
CA LYS A 332 -19.14 -5.03 3.02
C LYS A 332 -18.52 -5.99 4.02
N ALA A 333 -17.32 -6.51 3.76
CA ALA A 333 -16.63 -7.39 4.69
C ALA A 333 -16.38 -6.73 6.04
N LYS A 334 -15.95 -5.46 6.04
CA LYS A 334 -15.76 -4.64 7.26
C LYS A 334 -17.05 -4.48 8.05
N ALA A 335 -18.16 -4.15 7.38
CA ALA A 335 -19.47 -3.98 8.01
C ALA A 335 -20.00 -5.31 8.60
N ASP A 336 -19.95 -6.41 7.83
CA ASP A 336 -20.41 -7.72 8.26
C ASP A 336 -19.61 -8.25 9.47
N MET A 337 -18.30 -8.03 9.50
CA MET A 337 -17.46 -8.42 10.63
C MET A 337 -17.66 -7.52 11.85
N ALA A 338 -17.96 -6.23 11.65
CA ALA A 338 -18.26 -5.30 12.75
C ALA A 338 -19.58 -5.64 13.45
N SER A 339 -20.58 -6.16 12.73
CA SER A 339 -21.89 -6.55 13.27
C SER A 339 -21.88 -7.86 14.06
N ARG A 340 -20.92 -8.78 13.81
CA ARG A 340 -20.85 -10.11 14.47
C ARG A 340 -20.58 -10.11 15.97
N GLY A 341 -20.41 -8.97 16.60
CA GLY A 341 -20.23 -8.83 18.05
C GLY A 341 -21.45 -8.27 18.77
N LEU A 342 -22.57 -8.10 18.09
CA LEU A 342 -23.81 -7.51 18.62
C LEU A 342 -24.92 -8.55 18.88
N CYS A 343 -24.62 -9.85 18.75
CA CYS A 343 -25.55 -10.94 19.07
C CYS A 343 -25.16 -11.65 20.35
#